data_fd226ac32495a369644586d67aa59489
#
_entry.id   fd226ac32495a369644586d67aa59489
#
_cell.length_a   1.000
_cell.length_b   1.000
_cell.length_c   1.000
_cell.angle_alpha   90.00
_cell.angle_beta   90.00
_cell.angle_gamma   90.00
#
_symmetry.space_group_name_H-M   'P 1'
#
loop_
_entity.id
_entity.type
_entity.pdbx_description
1 polymer ?
#
loop_
_entity_poly.entity_id
_entity_poly.type
_entity_poly.pdbx_seq_one_letter_code
_entity_poly.pdbx_strand_id
1 'polypeptide(L)'
;MNDARYTTLPQWPHAYPASGASATLKGLNEDFIVTEQPLQLPCGEGEHLWLDVEKSGANTAFVAQQLAQAAGVQDVDVGYAGLKDRYAITRQWFSIYLPKGGAPELTSLEHLEFKVLSQIRHVKKLRRGDLQGNRFRILLRDVQGSRDAIEANLEAVAAQGVPNYFGSQRFGHGGGNVEQGRAMLAREIRVRNAQKKGIYLSAVRSFVFNEVLALRIQKGLWGQTLPGDVMDVAGQPTGPLWGRGRVGTTDEAKALENAVAQHHATLCEGMEYAGLNQERRALVAKPADMSWEWTQADQLLLTFSLAAGTYATTVLDEILCTTEPDRHSEGGESAESTTFTREQSSSGPPAAG
;
A
#
# COMPACT_ATOMS: atom_id res chain seq x y z
N MET A 1 -2.96 -24.59 24.49
CA MET A 1 -2.95 -23.31 23.76
C MET A 1 -2.89 -23.65 22.29
N ASN A 2 -3.95 -23.32 21.54
CA ASN A 2 -3.97 -23.58 20.10
C ASN A 2 -3.04 -22.57 19.43
N ASP A 3 -1.87 -23.01 19.04
CA ASP A 3 -0.94 -22.21 18.25
C ASP A 3 -1.48 -22.14 16.82
N ALA A 4 -2.39 -21.19 16.61
CA ALA A 4 -2.95 -20.92 15.28
C ALA A 4 -1.81 -20.48 14.36
N ARG A 5 -1.44 -21.33 13.40
CA ARG A 5 -0.45 -21.00 12.38
C ARG A 5 -1.13 -20.12 11.33
N TYR A 6 -0.61 -18.91 11.16
CA TYR A 6 -1.12 -17.92 10.18
C TYR A 6 -0.56 -18.19 8.78
N THR A 7 -0.67 -19.43 8.33
CA THR A 7 -0.15 -19.86 7.02
C THR A 7 -1.08 -19.53 5.86
N THR A 8 -2.33 -19.15 6.18
CA THR A 8 -3.32 -18.71 5.20
C THR A 8 -4.07 -17.51 5.78
N LEU A 9 -4.27 -16.48 4.99
CA LEU A 9 -5.08 -15.33 5.42
C LEU A 9 -6.55 -15.75 5.45
N PRO A 10 -7.34 -15.29 6.45
CA PRO A 10 -8.78 -15.45 6.43
C PRO A 10 -9.37 -14.65 5.26
N GLN A 11 -10.50 -15.13 4.75
CA GLN A 11 -11.35 -14.31 3.91
C GLN A 11 -12.17 -13.41 4.83
N TRP A 12 -11.78 -12.14 4.89
CA TRP A 12 -12.53 -11.16 5.69
C TRP A 12 -13.88 -10.87 5.06
N PRO A 13 -14.94 -10.68 5.89
CA PRO A 13 -16.28 -10.43 5.39
C PRO A 13 -16.38 -9.08 4.69
N HIS A 14 -17.22 -9.02 3.67
CA HIS A 14 -17.63 -7.80 2.99
C HIS A 14 -18.72 -7.07 3.78
N ALA A 15 -18.77 -5.74 3.66
CA ALA A 15 -19.83 -4.93 4.26
C ALA A 15 -21.12 -4.99 3.45
N TYR A 16 -21.03 -5.22 2.15
CA TYR A 16 -22.14 -5.26 1.23
C TYR A 16 -22.38 -6.68 0.67
N PRO A 17 -23.60 -6.98 0.20
CA PRO A 17 -23.89 -8.25 -0.42
C PRO A 17 -23.00 -8.50 -1.65
N ALA A 18 -22.56 -9.74 -1.82
CA ALA A 18 -21.81 -10.11 -3.01
C ALA A 18 -22.65 -9.87 -4.26
N SER A 19 -22.16 -9.07 -5.20
CA SER A 19 -22.84 -8.81 -6.48
C SER A 19 -22.89 -10.05 -7.39
N GLY A 20 -22.04 -11.05 -7.11
CA GLY A 20 -21.83 -12.20 -8.01
C GLY A 20 -21.17 -11.80 -9.34
N ALA A 21 -20.74 -10.57 -9.45
CA ALA A 21 -20.12 -10.03 -10.65
C ALA A 21 -18.59 -10.14 -10.60
N SER A 22 -17.98 -10.14 -11.79
CA SER A 22 -16.52 -10.18 -11.96
C SER A 22 -16.08 -9.26 -13.09
N ALA A 23 -14.79 -8.84 -13.05
CA ALA A 23 -14.18 -8.03 -14.09
C ALA A 23 -12.67 -8.24 -14.16
N THR A 24 -12.08 -7.88 -15.30
CA THR A 24 -10.63 -7.78 -15.51
C THR A 24 -10.14 -6.41 -15.03
N LEU A 25 -9.24 -6.41 -14.06
CA LEU A 25 -8.53 -5.23 -13.54
C LEU A 25 -7.15 -5.14 -14.17
N LYS A 26 -6.74 -3.92 -14.58
CA LYS A 26 -5.41 -3.69 -15.18
C LYS A 26 -5.14 -4.55 -16.42
N GLY A 27 -6.11 -4.72 -17.30
CA GLY A 27 -5.90 -5.37 -18.59
C GLY A 27 -4.74 -4.72 -19.36
N LEU A 28 -4.72 -3.40 -19.38
CA LEU A 28 -3.64 -2.55 -19.88
C LEU A 28 -3.18 -1.59 -18.77
N ASN A 29 -2.01 -0.96 -18.92
CA ASN A 29 -1.55 0.05 -17.94
C ASN A 29 -2.47 1.28 -17.90
N GLU A 30 -3.07 1.63 -19.03
CA GLU A 30 -4.02 2.72 -19.23
C GLU A 30 -5.35 2.50 -18.50
N ASP A 31 -5.65 1.25 -18.14
CA ASP A 31 -6.85 0.90 -17.39
C ASP A 31 -6.75 1.25 -15.91
N PHE A 32 -5.55 1.53 -15.41
CA PHE A 32 -5.31 1.84 -14.01
C PHE A 32 -4.43 3.09 -13.88
N ILE A 33 -5.07 4.25 -13.76
CA ILE A 33 -4.39 5.54 -13.65
C ILE A 33 -4.45 6.03 -12.22
N VAL A 34 -3.29 6.41 -11.66
CA VAL A 34 -3.16 6.92 -10.29
C VAL A 34 -2.45 8.27 -10.31
N THR A 35 -3.12 9.29 -9.80
CA THR A 35 -2.52 10.62 -9.62
C THR A 35 -2.36 10.91 -8.13
N GLU A 36 -1.12 11.11 -7.69
CA GLU A 36 -0.82 11.49 -6.32
C GLU A 36 -1.35 12.89 -6.01
N GLN A 37 -1.99 13.03 -4.87
CA GLN A 37 -2.42 14.30 -4.31
C GLN A 37 -1.42 14.72 -3.22
N PRO A 38 -0.55 15.70 -3.49
CA PRO A 38 0.46 16.12 -2.51
C PRO A 38 -0.19 16.87 -1.34
N LEU A 39 0.43 16.81 -0.15
CA LEU A 39 0.00 17.60 1.01
C LEU A 39 0.11 19.11 0.76
N GLN A 40 1.08 19.51 -0.03
CA GLN A 40 1.35 20.89 -0.41
C GLN A 40 1.96 20.94 -1.82
N LEU A 41 1.71 22.02 -2.52
CA LEU A 41 2.37 22.27 -3.81
C LEU A 41 3.76 22.88 -3.59
N PRO A 42 4.72 22.70 -4.52
CA PRO A 42 6.05 23.32 -4.42
C PRO A 42 5.95 24.86 -4.49
N CYS A 43 6.81 25.55 -3.72
CA CYS A 43 6.71 27.01 -3.50
C CYS A 43 7.54 27.88 -4.46
N GLY A 44 8.35 27.28 -5.33
CA GLY A 44 9.17 28.00 -6.30
C GLY A 44 10.61 28.31 -5.81
N GLU A 45 10.93 28.09 -4.54
CA GLU A 45 12.23 28.38 -3.93
C GLU A 45 12.72 27.24 -3.02
N GLY A 46 13.99 27.26 -2.65
CA GLY A 46 14.59 26.30 -1.71
C GLY A 46 15.61 25.36 -2.34
N GLU A 47 16.11 24.44 -1.54
CA GLU A 47 17.22 23.53 -1.87
C GLU A 47 16.81 22.21 -2.50
N HIS A 48 15.52 21.94 -2.60
CA HIS A 48 14.97 20.74 -3.24
C HIS A 48 14.33 21.09 -4.58
N LEU A 49 14.61 20.30 -5.61
CA LEU A 49 13.92 20.35 -6.88
C LEU A 49 12.82 19.30 -6.86
N TRP A 50 11.58 19.73 -6.88
CA TRP A 50 10.43 18.83 -6.99
C TRP A 50 10.09 18.60 -8.45
N LEU A 51 9.91 17.34 -8.80
CA LEU A 51 9.59 16.85 -10.14
C LEU A 51 8.23 16.18 -10.13
N ASP A 52 7.34 16.64 -10.99
CA ASP A 52 6.08 15.95 -11.29
C ASP A 52 6.34 14.95 -12.40
N VAL A 53 6.23 13.67 -12.10
CA VAL A 53 6.63 12.59 -12.99
C VAL A 53 5.46 11.67 -13.28
N GLU A 54 5.20 11.41 -14.56
CA GLU A 54 4.32 10.35 -15.04
C GLU A 54 5.16 9.15 -15.46
N LYS A 55 4.78 7.96 -15.03
CA LYS A 55 5.44 6.70 -15.40
C LYS A 55 4.43 5.62 -15.80
N SER A 56 4.86 4.73 -16.69
CA SER A 56 4.13 3.53 -17.12
C SER A 56 5.10 2.35 -17.20
N GLY A 57 4.78 1.22 -16.57
CA GLY A 57 5.61 0.02 -16.60
C GLY A 57 6.84 0.02 -15.69
N ALA A 58 7.17 1.14 -15.04
CA ALA A 58 8.34 1.29 -14.18
C ALA A 58 8.03 1.23 -12.67
N ASN A 59 9.00 0.80 -11.87
CA ASN A 59 8.95 0.91 -10.42
C ASN A 59 9.34 2.32 -9.96
N THR A 60 8.73 2.81 -8.86
CA THR A 60 9.08 4.11 -8.28
C THR A 60 10.55 4.23 -7.90
N ALA A 61 11.16 3.16 -7.35
CA ALA A 61 12.58 3.16 -6.98
C ALA A 61 13.49 3.25 -8.21
N PHE A 62 13.16 2.59 -9.30
CA PHE A 62 13.87 2.67 -10.56
C PHE A 62 13.86 4.11 -11.11
N VAL A 63 12.68 4.75 -11.15
CA VAL A 63 12.56 6.15 -11.59
C VAL A 63 13.39 7.08 -10.70
N ALA A 64 13.35 6.90 -9.37
CA ALA A 64 14.17 7.68 -8.44
C ALA A 64 15.67 7.56 -8.74
N GLN A 65 16.15 6.35 -9.06
CA GLN A 65 17.55 6.11 -9.43
C GLN A 65 17.93 6.79 -10.76
N GLN A 66 17.06 6.72 -11.78
CA GLN A 66 17.29 7.40 -13.05
C GLN A 66 17.34 8.93 -12.88
N LEU A 67 16.45 9.49 -12.05
CA LEU A 67 16.45 10.92 -11.73
C LEU A 67 17.70 11.33 -10.94
N ALA A 68 18.18 10.50 -10.00
CA ALA A 68 19.43 10.74 -9.28
C ALA A 68 20.63 10.79 -10.23
N GLN A 69 20.71 9.82 -11.14
CA GLN A 69 21.77 9.76 -12.16
C GLN A 69 21.74 10.97 -13.08
N ALA A 70 20.57 11.35 -13.60
CA ALA A 70 20.40 12.50 -14.47
C ALA A 70 20.76 13.84 -13.79
N ALA A 71 20.47 13.94 -12.48
CA ALA A 71 20.80 15.12 -11.68
C ALA A 71 22.24 15.12 -11.13
N GLY A 72 23.00 14.03 -11.28
CA GLY A 72 24.37 13.91 -10.76
C GLY A 72 24.43 13.85 -9.23
N VAL A 73 23.42 13.28 -8.56
CA VAL A 73 23.33 13.13 -7.11
C VAL A 73 23.24 11.66 -6.69
N GLN A 74 23.28 11.38 -5.39
CA GLN A 74 23.13 10.03 -4.87
C GLN A 74 21.64 9.65 -4.74
N ASP A 75 21.32 8.36 -4.77
CA ASP A 75 19.94 7.85 -4.60
C ASP A 75 19.29 8.35 -3.30
N VAL A 76 20.09 8.50 -2.24
CA VAL A 76 19.62 9.01 -0.94
C VAL A 76 19.13 10.45 -1.01
N ASP A 77 19.58 11.24 -2.00
CA ASP A 77 19.17 12.64 -2.18
C ASP A 77 17.80 12.76 -2.83
N VAL A 78 17.32 11.67 -3.45
CA VAL A 78 15.98 11.61 -4.05
C VAL A 78 14.96 11.16 -3.01
N GLY A 79 13.84 11.89 -2.90
CA GLY A 79 12.72 11.57 -2.02
C GLY A 79 11.43 11.42 -2.80
N TYR A 80 10.50 10.63 -2.26
CA TYR A 80 9.14 10.47 -2.78
C TYR A 80 8.19 10.04 -1.66
N ALA A 81 6.89 10.37 -1.79
CA ALA A 81 5.91 10.18 -0.73
C ALA A 81 5.42 8.73 -0.60
N GLY A 82 5.38 7.98 -1.70
CA GLY A 82 4.90 6.60 -1.70
C GLY A 82 5.40 5.78 -2.88
N LEU A 83 5.22 4.46 -2.80
CA LEU A 83 5.41 3.58 -3.95
C LEU A 83 4.13 3.60 -4.80
N LYS A 84 4.28 3.60 -6.11
CA LYS A 84 3.20 3.45 -7.06
C LYS A 84 3.37 2.15 -7.85
N ASP A 85 2.24 1.59 -8.25
CA ASP A 85 2.19 0.34 -8.99
C ASP A 85 3.01 0.43 -10.29
N ARG A 86 3.64 -0.69 -10.65
CA ARG A 86 4.37 -0.83 -11.90
C ARG A 86 3.39 -0.93 -13.09
N TYR A 87 2.38 -1.76 -12.94
CA TYR A 87 1.38 -2.05 -13.98
C TYR A 87 0.22 -1.05 -13.93
N ALA A 88 0.58 0.23 -14.14
CA ALA A 88 -0.34 1.36 -14.11
C ALA A 88 0.32 2.58 -14.78
N ILE A 89 -0.46 3.53 -15.22
CA ILE A 89 0.00 4.89 -15.45
C ILE A 89 -0.10 5.63 -14.14
N THR A 90 1.02 6.13 -13.62
CA THR A 90 1.03 6.83 -12.34
C THR A 90 1.75 8.16 -12.41
N ARG A 91 1.14 9.20 -11.83
CA ARG A 91 1.71 10.53 -11.69
C ARG A 91 1.99 10.80 -10.22
N GLN A 92 3.24 11.12 -9.88
CA GLN A 92 3.67 11.38 -8.52
C GLN A 92 4.81 12.38 -8.46
N TRP A 93 5.00 12.97 -7.28
CA TRP A 93 6.09 13.87 -7.01
C TRP A 93 7.35 13.15 -6.53
N PHE A 94 8.51 13.61 -7.04
CA PHE A 94 9.84 13.30 -6.54
C PHE A 94 10.52 14.58 -6.09
N SER A 95 11.41 14.53 -5.13
CA SER A 95 12.24 15.65 -4.71
C SER A 95 13.71 15.28 -4.80
N ILE A 96 14.53 16.15 -5.36
CA ILE A 96 16.00 15.99 -5.42
C ILE A 96 16.64 17.08 -4.58
N TYR A 97 17.57 16.71 -3.69
CA TYR A 97 18.33 17.68 -2.90
C TYR A 97 19.44 18.29 -3.75
N LEU A 98 19.35 19.59 -4.01
CA LEU A 98 20.27 20.38 -4.83
C LEU A 98 20.54 21.74 -4.19
N PRO A 99 21.37 21.80 -3.11
CA PRO A 99 21.57 23.02 -2.32
C PRO A 99 22.39 24.09 -3.03
N LYS A 100 23.21 23.71 -4.02
CA LYS A 100 24.13 24.62 -4.74
C LYS A 100 23.97 24.48 -6.24
N GLY A 101 24.10 25.60 -6.95
CA GLY A 101 24.10 25.64 -8.41
C GLY A 101 22.73 25.74 -9.05
N GLY A 102 22.70 25.80 -10.38
CA GLY A 102 21.48 25.74 -11.18
C GLY A 102 20.81 24.37 -11.10
N ALA A 103 19.50 24.33 -11.19
CA ALA A 103 18.80 23.07 -11.38
C ALA A 103 19.08 22.54 -12.81
N PRO A 104 19.47 21.25 -12.97
CA PRO A 104 19.53 20.67 -14.29
C PRO A 104 18.12 20.69 -14.92
N GLU A 105 18.07 20.84 -16.24
CA GLU A 105 16.80 20.76 -16.96
C GLU A 105 16.43 19.29 -17.17
N LEU A 106 15.51 18.80 -16.36
CA LEU A 106 15.08 17.41 -16.35
C LEU A 106 13.77 17.16 -17.09
N THR A 107 13.05 18.20 -17.51
CA THR A 107 11.82 18.04 -18.30
C THR A 107 12.13 17.59 -19.74
N SER A 108 13.37 17.76 -20.19
CA SER A 108 13.86 17.25 -21.47
C SER A 108 14.43 15.82 -21.40
N LEU A 109 14.39 15.19 -20.22
CA LEU A 109 14.88 13.81 -20.04
C LEU A 109 13.98 12.83 -20.79
N GLU A 110 14.53 12.23 -21.85
CA GLU A 110 13.83 11.20 -22.63
C GLU A 110 14.01 9.83 -21.98
N HIS A 111 12.92 9.19 -21.61
CA HIS A 111 12.89 7.82 -21.13
C HIS A 111 11.61 7.12 -21.58
N LEU A 112 11.70 5.83 -21.96
CA LEU A 112 10.56 5.07 -22.50
C LEU A 112 9.45 4.82 -21.46
N GLU A 113 9.82 4.71 -20.18
CA GLU A 113 8.90 4.30 -19.12
C GLU A 113 8.42 5.47 -18.21
N PHE A 114 9.01 6.66 -18.35
CA PHE A 114 8.60 7.84 -17.59
C PHE A 114 8.95 9.16 -18.28
N LYS A 115 8.23 10.20 -17.91
CA LYS A 115 8.50 11.58 -18.34
C LYS A 115 8.38 12.53 -17.16
N VAL A 116 9.22 13.56 -17.12
CA VAL A 116 9.13 14.66 -16.18
C VAL A 116 8.21 15.72 -16.78
N LEU A 117 7.06 15.96 -16.15
CA LEU A 117 6.05 16.90 -16.65
C LEU A 117 6.37 18.35 -16.26
N SER A 118 6.95 18.54 -15.07
CA SER A 118 7.37 19.84 -14.57
C SER A 118 8.42 19.71 -13.49
N GLN A 119 9.20 20.78 -13.26
CA GLN A 119 10.17 20.89 -12.19
C GLN A 119 10.05 22.24 -11.51
N ILE A 120 9.99 22.23 -10.17
CA ILE A 120 9.77 23.45 -9.36
C ILE A 120 10.58 23.33 -8.07
N ARG A 121 11.24 24.43 -7.64
CA ARG A 121 11.97 24.45 -6.36
C ARG A 121 11.01 24.37 -5.16
N HIS A 122 11.50 23.74 -4.09
CA HIS A 122 10.80 23.64 -2.82
C HIS A 122 11.76 23.60 -1.62
N VAL A 123 11.29 24.04 -0.46
CA VAL A 123 12.08 24.12 0.77
C VAL A 123 12.30 22.78 1.47
N LYS A 124 11.47 21.76 1.17
CA LYS A 124 11.50 20.47 1.89
C LYS A 124 11.70 19.30 0.96
N LYS A 125 12.40 18.27 1.47
CA LYS A 125 12.47 16.94 0.88
C LYS A 125 11.14 16.21 1.08
N LEU A 126 10.66 15.52 0.05
CA LEU A 126 9.56 14.55 0.17
C LEU A 126 9.99 13.33 0.97
N ARG A 127 9.16 12.94 1.92
CA ARG A 127 9.36 11.75 2.74
C ARG A 127 8.17 10.80 2.57
N ARG A 128 8.38 9.55 2.93
CA ARG A 128 7.30 8.56 2.97
C ARG A 128 6.13 9.06 3.82
N GLY A 129 4.93 9.06 3.24
CA GLY A 129 3.71 9.55 3.87
C GLY A 129 3.37 11.02 3.58
N ASP A 130 4.25 11.79 2.93
CA ASP A 130 4.01 13.20 2.61
C ASP A 130 3.03 13.37 1.44
N LEU A 131 1.88 12.71 1.51
CA LEU A 131 0.80 12.85 0.52
C LEU A 131 -0.56 12.92 1.22
N GLN A 132 -1.49 13.64 0.66
CA GLN A 132 -2.88 13.71 1.11
C GLN A 132 -3.62 12.42 0.73
N GLY A 133 -3.38 11.93 -0.48
CA GLY A 133 -4.05 10.76 -1.03
C GLY A 133 -3.69 10.49 -2.48
N ASN A 134 -4.53 9.71 -3.12
CA ASN A 134 -4.41 9.41 -4.54
C ASN A 134 -5.78 9.50 -5.21
N ARG A 135 -5.81 10.06 -6.40
CA ARG A 135 -6.96 9.98 -7.29
C ARG A 135 -6.78 8.81 -8.25
N PHE A 136 -7.82 8.02 -8.38
CA PHE A 136 -7.85 6.83 -9.23
C PHE A 136 -8.82 7.05 -10.40
N ARG A 137 -8.42 6.57 -11.57
CA ARG A 137 -9.29 6.36 -12.73
C ARG A 137 -9.05 4.94 -13.20
N ILE A 138 -10.05 4.07 -13.04
CA ILE A 138 -9.94 2.63 -13.23
C ILE A 138 -10.98 2.20 -14.26
N LEU A 139 -10.52 1.59 -15.35
CA LEU A 139 -11.37 0.94 -16.33
C LEU A 139 -11.40 -0.57 -16.05
N LEU A 140 -12.54 -1.07 -15.64
CA LEU A 140 -12.78 -2.49 -15.52
C LEU A 140 -13.30 -3.02 -16.85
N ARG A 141 -12.71 -4.12 -17.33
CA ARG A 141 -13.05 -4.75 -18.60
C ARG A 141 -13.71 -6.10 -18.37
N ASP A 142 -14.36 -6.63 -19.39
CA ASP A 142 -14.99 -7.95 -19.38
C ASP A 142 -15.94 -8.11 -18.17
N VAL A 143 -16.68 -7.07 -17.84
CA VAL A 143 -17.59 -7.06 -16.70
C VAL A 143 -18.72 -8.05 -16.94
N GLN A 144 -18.85 -9.01 -16.03
CA GLN A 144 -19.89 -10.05 -16.06
C GLN A 144 -20.73 -9.98 -14.79
N GLY A 145 -21.98 -10.40 -14.87
CA GLY A 145 -22.91 -10.42 -13.75
C GLY A 145 -24.05 -9.40 -13.88
N SER A 146 -24.79 -9.21 -12.79
CA SER A 146 -25.94 -8.30 -12.78
C SER A 146 -25.48 -6.84 -12.66
N ARG A 147 -25.80 -6.02 -13.65
CA ARG A 147 -25.56 -4.59 -13.63
C ARG A 147 -26.27 -3.92 -12.44
N ASP A 148 -27.51 -4.29 -12.17
CA ASP A 148 -28.27 -3.71 -11.06
C ASP A 148 -27.60 -3.99 -9.70
N ALA A 149 -27.03 -5.19 -9.52
CA ALA A 149 -26.30 -5.53 -8.30
C ALA A 149 -24.98 -4.73 -8.17
N ILE A 150 -24.28 -4.51 -9.28
CA ILE A 150 -23.07 -3.66 -9.32
C ILE A 150 -23.43 -2.21 -8.98
N GLU A 151 -24.48 -1.66 -9.60
CA GLU A 151 -24.95 -0.28 -9.34
C GLU A 151 -25.36 -0.09 -7.88
N ALA A 152 -26.08 -1.04 -7.29
CA ALA A 152 -26.48 -1.00 -5.89
C ALA A 152 -25.25 -0.94 -4.95
N ASN A 153 -24.20 -1.72 -5.24
CA ASN A 153 -22.97 -1.69 -4.46
C ASN A 153 -22.18 -0.40 -4.69
N LEU A 154 -22.14 0.14 -5.92
CA LEU A 154 -21.50 1.43 -6.23
C LEU A 154 -22.16 2.57 -5.46
N GLU A 155 -23.49 2.63 -5.44
CA GLU A 155 -24.25 3.63 -4.67
C GLU A 155 -24.00 3.50 -3.18
N ALA A 156 -23.98 2.28 -2.63
CA ALA A 156 -23.72 2.03 -1.23
C ALA A 156 -22.29 2.44 -0.84
N VAL A 157 -21.29 2.09 -1.65
CA VAL A 157 -19.88 2.48 -1.46
C VAL A 157 -19.72 3.99 -1.53
N ALA A 158 -20.33 4.66 -2.49
CA ALA A 158 -20.27 6.12 -2.60
C ALA A 158 -20.90 6.83 -1.38
N ALA A 159 -21.99 6.30 -0.86
CA ALA A 159 -22.72 6.87 0.27
C ALA A 159 -22.03 6.60 1.62
N GLN A 160 -21.64 5.35 1.87
CA GLN A 160 -21.20 4.87 3.19
C GLN A 160 -19.69 4.59 3.28
N GLY A 161 -18.99 4.41 2.15
CA GLY A 161 -17.59 3.99 2.10
C GLY A 161 -17.44 2.48 2.13
N VAL A 162 -16.24 2.02 2.43
CA VAL A 162 -15.87 0.60 2.50
C VAL A 162 -15.12 0.28 3.79
N PRO A 163 -15.09 -0.98 4.24
CA PRO A 163 -14.21 -1.40 5.32
C PRO A 163 -12.76 -1.06 5.00
N ASN A 164 -12.08 -0.35 5.90
CA ASN A 164 -10.71 0.13 5.67
C ASN A 164 -9.67 -0.96 5.93
N TYR A 165 -9.86 -2.14 5.37
CA TYR A 165 -8.95 -3.26 5.48
C TYR A 165 -7.56 -2.92 4.93
N PHE A 166 -6.54 -3.50 5.53
CA PHE A 166 -5.24 -3.63 4.87
C PHE A 166 -5.33 -4.72 3.81
N GLY A 167 -4.90 -4.40 2.58
CA GLY A 167 -4.93 -5.34 1.47
C GLY A 167 -3.92 -6.49 1.61
N SER A 168 -4.12 -7.57 0.86
CA SER A 168 -3.33 -8.81 0.89
C SER A 168 -1.82 -8.60 0.72
N GLN A 169 -1.41 -7.63 -0.08
CA GLN A 169 0.01 -7.28 -0.29
C GLN A 169 0.75 -6.93 1.01
N ARG A 170 0.03 -6.40 2.03
CA ARG A 170 0.60 -6.11 3.35
C ARG A 170 1.11 -7.36 4.04
N PHE A 171 0.48 -8.48 3.80
CA PHE A 171 0.71 -9.73 4.52
C PHE A 171 1.72 -10.65 3.83
N GLY A 172 2.21 -10.28 2.63
CA GLY A 172 3.09 -11.10 1.81
C GLY A 172 2.35 -12.27 1.15
N HIS A 173 3.08 -13.04 0.35
CA HIS A 173 2.50 -14.19 -0.35
C HIS A 173 1.87 -15.18 0.64
N GLY A 174 0.59 -15.48 0.47
CA GLY A 174 -0.17 -16.40 1.33
C GLY A 174 -0.21 -16.02 2.83
N GLY A 175 0.05 -14.74 3.20
CA GLY A 175 0.09 -14.35 4.61
C GLY A 175 1.44 -14.59 5.30
N GLY A 176 2.48 -14.98 4.54
CA GLY A 176 3.77 -15.37 5.08
C GLY A 176 4.43 -14.36 6.02
N ASN A 177 4.18 -13.04 5.82
CA ASN A 177 4.71 -12.02 6.72
C ASN A 177 4.05 -12.06 8.12
N VAL A 178 2.78 -12.48 8.21
CA VAL A 178 2.08 -12.61 9.50
C VAL A 178 2.66 -13.78 10.28
N GLU A 179 2.85 -14.95 9.64
CA GLU A 179 3.44 -16.13 10.29
C GLU A 179 4.89 -15.88 10.71
N GLN A 180 5.71 -15.26 9.86
CA GLN A 180 7.08 -14.87 10.23
C GLN A 180 7.08 -13.85 11.39
N GLY A 181 6.13 -12.94 11.40
CA GLY A 181 5.94 -11.99 12.49
C GLY A 181 5.53 -12.69 13.80
N ARG A 182 4.61 -13.64 13.75
CA ARG A 182 4.23 -14.49 14.88
C ARG A 182 5.44 -15.24 15.44
N ALA A 183 6.14 -15.96 14.58
CA ALA A 183 7.31 -16.75 14.99
C ALA A 183 8.42 -15.87 15.61
N MET A 184 8.59 -14.65 15.07
CA MET A 184 9.53 -13.68 15.65
C MET A 184 9.07 -13.17 17.02
N LEU A 185 7.78 -12.85 17.19
CA LEU A 185 7.21 -12.36 18.45
C LEU A 185 7.18 -13.46 19.51
N ALA A 186 6.92 -14.69 19.11
CA ALA A 186 7.03 -15.89 19.98
C ALA A 186 8.48 -16.30 20.28
N ARG A 187 9.49 -15.61 19.71
CA ARG A 187 10.93 -15.90 19.85
C ARG A 187 11.37 -17.24 19.29
N GLU A 188 10.59 -17.82 18.38
CA GLU A 188 10.92 -19.05 17.67
C GLU A 188 12.01 -18.81 16.62
N ILE A 189 12.02 -17.61 16.03
CA ILE A 189 13.02 -17.17 15.05
C ILE A 189 13.65 -15.84 15.45
N ARG A 190 14.91 -15.63 15.02
CA ARG A 190 15.63 -14.36 15.19
C ARG A 190 15.78 -13.63 13.86
N VAL A 191 15.13 -12.47 13.72
CA VAL A 191 15.24 -11.61 12.54
C VAL A 191 16.26 -10.51 12.81
N ARG A 192 17.43 -10.58 12.12
CA ARG A 192 18.53 -9.59 12.29
C ARG A 192 18.34 -8.34 11.43
N ASN A 193 17.72 -8.49 10.25
CA ASN A 193 17.51 -7.40 9.32
C ASN A 193 16.38 -6.49 9.84
N ALA A 194 16.70 -5.22 10.12
CA ALA A 194 15.75 -4.24 10.67
C ALA A 194 14.56 -3.97 9.74
N GLN A 195 14.79 -3.94 8.42
CA GLN A 195 13.75 -3.73 7.43
C GLN A 195 12.75 -4.89 7.42
N LYS A 196 13.24 -6.15 7.40
CA LYS A 196 12.39 -7.35 7.49
C LYS A 196 11.61 -7.37 8.80
N LYS A 197 12.27 -7.04 9.92
CA LYS A 197 11.60 -6.91 11.23
C LYS A 197 10.44 -5.92 11.17
N GLY A 198 10.65 -4.74 10.57
CA GLY A 198 9.61 -3.73 10.39
C GLY A 198 8.44 -4.22 9.53
N ILE A 199 8.70 -4.94 8.44
CA ILE A 199 7.67 -5.54 7.57
C ILE A 199 6.81 -6.54 8.36
N TYR A 200 7.42 -7.44 9.12
CA TYR A 200 6.72 -8.45 9.91
C TYR A 200 5.87 -7.84 11.02
N LEU A 201 6.41 -6.88 11.77
CA LEU A 201 5.65 -6.15 12.80
C LEU A 201 4.45 -5.40 12.19
N SER A 202 4.66 -4.76 11.05
CA SER A 202 3.58 -4.07 10.33
C SER A 202 2.50 -5.04 9.85
N ALA A 203 2.87 -6.22 9.35
CA ALA A 203 1.93 -7.24 8.89
C ALA A 203 1.07 -7.77 10.05
N VAL A 204 1.69 -8.15 11.17
CA VAL A 204 0.97 -8.63 12.37
C VAL A 204 0.01 -7.56 12.90
N ARG A 205 0.46 -6.31 12.96
CA ARG A 205 -0.36 -5.19 13.44
C ARG A 205 -1.58 -4.95 12.55
N SER A 206 -1.37 -5.00 11.24
CA SER A 206 -2.43 -4.87 10.25
C SER A 206 -3.42 -6.04 10.28
N PHE A 207 -2.92 -7.25 10.56
CA PHE A 207 -3.75 -8.44 10.71
C PHE A 207 -4.73 -8.30 11.90
N VAL A 208 -4.24 -7.92 13.08
CA VAL A 208 -5.09 -7.71 14.27
C VAL A 208 -6.13 -6.60 14.02
N PHE A 209 -5.75 -5.53 13.33
CA PHE A 209 -6.71 -4.50 12.91
C PHE A 209 -7.81 -5.07 12.01
N ASN A 210 -7.45 -5.84 10.99
CA ASN A 210 -8.41 -6.46 10.08
C ASN A 210 -9.35 -7.42 10.82
N GLU A 211 -8.87 -8.18 11.81
CA GLU A 211 -9.71 -9.06 12.64
C GLU A 211 -10.74 -8.28 13.48
N VAL A 212 -10.35 -7.13 14.04
CA VAL A 212 -11.31 -6.24 14.76
C VAL A 212 -12.37 -5.72 13.80
N LEU A 213 -11.98 -5.28 12.61
CA LEU A 213 -12.91 -4.78 11.60
C LEU A 213 -13.84 -5.90 11.10
N ALA A 214 -13.30 -7.10 10.85
CA ALA A 214 -14.05 -8.27 10.45
C ALA A 214 -15.12 -8.65 11.50
N LEU A 215 -14.76 -8.65 12.78
CA LEU A 215 -15.70 -8.95 13.86
C LEU A 215 -16.84 -7.92 13.92
N ARG A 216 -16.56 -6.63 13.66
CA ARG A 216 -17.61 -5.60 13.56
C ARG A 216 -18.58 -5.88 12.42
N ILE A 217 -18.07 -6.26 11.24
CA ILE A 217 -18.92 -6.58 10.07
C ILE A 217 -19.77 -7.81 10.34
N GLN A 218 -19.18 -8.89 10.87
CA GLN A 218 -19.90 -10.13 11.22
C GLN A 218 -21.05 -9.91 12.20
N LYS A 219 -20.89 -8.93 13.09
CA LYS A 219 -21.93 -8.54 14.07
C LYS A 219 -22.94 -7.51 13.52
N GLY A 220 -22.81 -7.07 12.26
CA GLY A 220 -23.66 -6.03 11.68
C GLY A 220 -23.42 -4.64 12.27
N LEU A 221 -22.26 -4.41 12.89
CA LEU A 221 -21.90 -3.17 13.62
C LEU A 221 -20.95 -2.26 12.80
N TRP A 222 -20.62 -2.66 11.57
CA TRP A 222 -19.80 -1.84 10.69
C TRP A 222 -20.56 -0.56 10.28
N GLY A 223 -19.83 0.55 10.20
CA GLY A 223 -20.44 1.85 9.87
C GLY A 223 -21.24 2.49 10.99
N GLN A 224 -21.39 1.82 12.16
CA GLN A 224 -22.06 2.35 13.34
C GLN A 224 -21.03 2.83 14.37
N THR A 225 -21.35 3.93 15.06
CA THR A 225 -20.62 4.35 16.25
C THR A 225 -21.10 3.54 17.44
N LEU A 226 -20.21 2.84 18.11
CA LEU A 226 -20.51 2.08 19.32
C LEU A 226 -20.22 2.90 20.58
N PRO A 227 -20.93 2.60 21.69
CA PRO A 227 -20.55 3.14 23.00
C PRO A 227 -19.07 2.86 23.29
N GLY A 228 -18.32 3.94 23.59
CA GLY A 228 -16.90 3.85 23.92
C GLY A 228 -15.95 3.85 22.73
N ASP A 229 -16.41 4.07 21.50
CA ASP A 229 -15.53 4.23 20.35
C ASP A 229 -14.61 5.45 20.47
N VAL A 230 -13.40 5.32 19.97
CA VAL A 230 -12.47 6.45 19.76
C VAL A 230 -12.64 6.94 18.34
N MET A 231 -12.98 8.22 18.20
CA MET A 231 -13.20 8.86 16.91
C MET A 231 -11.92 9.51 16.40
N ASP A 232 -11.76 9.56 15.09
CA ASP A 232 -10.72 10.39 14.45
C ASP A 232 -11.16 11.86 14.36
N VAL A 233 -10.30 12.69 13.77
CA VAL A 233 -10.56 14.13 13.58
C VAL A 233 -11.75 14.43 12.65
N ALA A 234 -12.14 13.46 11.82
CA ALA A 234 -13.28 13.55 10.93
C ALA A 234 -14.58 13.00 11.55
N GLY A 235 -14.53 12.58 12.84
CA GLY A 235 -15.66 11.99 13.53
C GLY A 235 -16.00 10.56 13.10
N GLN A 236 -15.02 9.82 12.56
CA GLN A 236 -15.19 8.42 12.17
C GLN A 236 -14.68 7.48 13.27
N PRO A 237 -15.37 6.34 13.54
CA PRO A 237 -14.89 5.36 14.47
C PRO A 237 -13.57 4.73 13.99
N THR A 238 -12.68 4.47 14.96
CA THR A 238 -11.36 3.93 14.69
C THR A 238 -11.15 2.56 15.32
N GLY A 239 -10.27 1.74 14.75
CA GLY A 239 -9.80 0.47 15.31
C GLY A 239 -8.34 0.55 15.74
N PRO A 240 -7.87 -0.40 16.57
CA PRO A 240 -6.54 -0.39 17.14
C PRO A 240 -5.48 -0.81 16.13
N LEU A 241 -4.41 -0.04 16.05
CA LEU A 241 -3.11 -0.50 15.60
C LEU A 241 -2.34 -0.89 16.85
N TRP A 242 -2.38 -2.17 17.22
CA TRP A 242 -2.00 -2.69 18.53
C TRP A 242 -0.55 -2.37 18.93
N GLY A 243 -0.36 -2.04 20.19
CA GLY A 243 0.93 -1.70 20.79
C GLY A 243 0.80 -1.30 22.27
N ARG A 244 1.90 -0.83 22.84
CA ARG A 244 1.93 -0.33 24.23
C ARG A 244 1.05 0.90 24.42
N GLY A 245 0.40 0.99 25.55
CA GLY A 245 -0.35 2.15 25.96
C GLY A 245 -1.83 1.84 26.20
N ARG A 246 -2.61 2.91 26.35
CA ARG A 246 -4.05 2.76 26.56
C ARG A 246 -4.73 2.55 25.23
N VAL A 247 -5.62 1.56 25.16
CA VAL A 247 -6.42 1.29 23.94
C VAL A 247 -7.35 2.46 23.63
N GLY A 248 -7.76 3.22 24.64
CA GLY A 248 -8.58 4.43 24.52
C GLY A 248 -10.08 4.16 24.42
N THR A 249 -10.51 2.96 24.02
CA THR A 249 -11.92 2.57 23.98
C THR A 249 -12.45 2.22 25.38
N THR A 250 -13.76 2.35 25.56
CA THR A 250 -14.52 1.92 26.74
C THR A 250 -15.68 1.04 26.29
N ASP A 251 -16.49 0.58 27.22
CA ASP A 251 -17.78 -0.09 27.02
C ASP A 251 -17.75 -1.18 25.91
N GLU A 252 -18.71 -1.14 25.02
CA GLU A 252 -18.91 -2.14 23.96
C GLU A 252 -17.73 -2.20 22.98
N ALA A 253 -17.21 -1.06 22.55
CA ALA A 253 -16.06 -0.99 21.66
C ALA A 253 -14.83 -1.67 22.28
N LYS A 254 -14.57 -1.44 23.59
CA LYS A 254 -13.47 -2.10 24.31
C LYS A 254 -13.69 -3.59 24.44
N ALA A 255 -14.91 -4.04 24.70
CA ALA A 255 -15.22 -5.46 24.81
C ALA A 255 -14.92 -6.19 23.49
N LEU A 256 -15.26 -5.58 22.35
CA LEU A 256 -15.01 -6.12 21.02
C LEU A 256 -13.51 -6.19 20.72
N GLU A 257 -12.76 -5.09 20.94
CA GLU A 257 -11.32 -5.05 20.72
C GLU A 257 -10.58 -6.06 21.62
N ASN A 258 -10.99 -6.16 22.88
CA ASN A 258 -10.41 -7.12 23.82
C ASN A 258 -10.68 -8.58 23.43
N ALA A 259 -11.85 -8.90 22.88
CA ALA A 259 -12.15 -10.26 22.41
C ALA A 259 -11.18 -10.70 21.31
N VAL A 260 -10.87 -9.80 20.35
CA VAL A 260 -9.87 -10.06 19.30
C VAL A 260 -8.47 -10.15 19.90
N ALA A 261 -8.10 -9.24 20.80
CA ALA A 261 -6.79 -9.26 21.45
C ALA A 261 -6.54 -10.53 22.25
N GLN A 262 -7.55 -11.04 22.95
CA GLN A 262 -7.47 -12.31 23.69
C GLN A 262 -7.31 -13.51 22.73
N HIS A 263 -8.03 -13.50 21.61
CA HIS A 263 -7.88 -14.55 20.59
C HIS A 263 -6.48 -14.57 19.99
N HIS A 264 -5.86 -13.41 19.83
CA HIS A 264 -4.51 -13.22 19.28
C HIS A 264 -3.49 -12.75 20.33
N ALA A 265 -3.59 -13.28 21.57
CA ALA A 265 -2.79 -12.82 22.71
C ALA A 265 -1.28 -12.83 22.42
N THR A 266 -0.74 -13.90 21.84
CA THR A 266 0.68 -13.99 21.49
C THR A 266 1.14 -12.86 20.57
N LEU A 267 0.30 -12.44 19.62
CA LEU A 267 0.61 -11.33 18.71
C LEU A 267 0.55 -10.00 19.45
N CYS A 268 -0.51 -9.77 20.23
CA CYS A 268 -0.73 -8.51 20.94
C CYS A 268 0.35 -8.25 22.01
N GLU A 269 0.59 -9.22 22.89
CA GLU A 269 1.64 -9.16 23.91
C GLU A 269 3.03 -9.03 23.28
N GLY A 270 3.28 -9.78 22.21
CA GLY A 270 4.54 -9.72 21.46
C GLY A 270 4.79 -8.33 20.86
N MET A 271 3.78 -7.67 20.30
CA MET A 271 3.88 -6.31 19.76
C MET A 271 4.17 -5.28 20.85
N GLU A 272 3.51 -5.40 22.00
CA GLU A 272 3.78 -4.56 23.18
C GLU A 272 5.20 -4.74 23.69
N TYR A 273 5.67 -6.00 23.78
CA TYR A 273 7.04 -6.30 24.17
C TYR A 273 8.07 -5.75 23.17
N ALA A 274 7.77 -5.83 21.87
CA ALA A 274 8.62 -5.30 20.80
C ALA A 274 8.69 -3.75 20.79
N GLY A 275 7.87 -3.07 21.60
CA GLY A 275 7.91 -1.62 21.80
C GLY A 275 7.10 -0.82 20.80
N LEU A 276 6.16 -1.43 20.08
CA LEU A 276 5.20 -0.69 19.25
C LEU A 276 4.28 0.13 20.16
N ASN A 277 4.03 1.37 19.79
CA ASN A 277 3.04 2.19 20.50
C ASN A 277 1.63 1.90 19.99
N GLN A 278 0.65 2.02 20.88
CA GLN A 278 -0.76 1.97 20.50
C GLN A 278 -1.10 3.17 19.62
N GLU A 279 -1.65 2.90 18.45
CA GLU A 279 -2.16 3.89 17.50
C GLU A 279 -3.55 3.47 17.03
N ARG A 280 -4.21 4.34 16.27
CA ARG A 280 -5.55 4.05 15.78
C ARG A 280 -5.66 4.37 14.29
N ARG A 281 -6.55 3.66 13.62
CA ARG A 281 -6.85 3.81 12.19
C ARG A 281 -8.37 3.84 11.99
N ALA A 282 -8.87 4.71 11.13
CA ALA A 282 -10.27 4.74 10.74
C ALA A 282 -10.75 3.37 10.25
N LEU A 283 -11.92 2.94 10.72
CA LEU A 283 -12.55 1.67 10.32
C LEU A 283 -13.20 1.75 8.95
N VAL A 284 -13.55 2.96 8.51
CA VAL A 284 -14.18 3.24 7.22
C VAL A 284 -13.21 3.99 6.32
N ALA A 285 -13.07 3.57 5.08
CA ALA A 285 -12.44 4.33 4.01
C ALA A 285 -13.54 4.85 3.09
N LYS A 286 -13.68 6.18 3.00
CA LYS A 286 -14.71 6.79 2.16
C LYS A 286 -14.07 7.34 0.89
N PRO A 287 -14.41 6.80 -0.30
CA PRO A 287 -14.01 7.40 -1.57
C PRO A 287 -14.60 8.81 -1.69
N ALA A 288 -13.75 9.79 -2.00
CA ALA A 288 -14.19 11.15 -2.29
C ALA A 288 -14.38 11.32 -3.81
N ASP A 289 -15.32 12.17 -4.20
CA ASP A 289 -15.64 12.50 -5.60
C ASP A 289 -15.84 11.24 -6.46
N MET A 290 -16.52 10.24 -5.90
CA MET A 290 -16.75 8.97 -6.59
C MET A 290 -17.78 9.16 -7.71
N SER A 291 -17.42 8.72 -8.90
CA SER A 291 -18.29 8.68 -10.08
C SER A 291 -17.98 7.44 -10.91
N TRP A 292 -18.97 6.97 -11.67
CA TRP A 292 -18.80 5.83 -12.57
C TRP A 292 -19.61 6.00 -13.84
N GLU A 293 -19.16 5.32 -14.88
CA GLU A 293 -19.76 5.35 -16.20
C GLU A 293 -19.57 3.99 -16.91
N TRP A 294 -20.63 3.47 -17.48
CA TRP A 294 -20.54 2.33 -18.39
C TRP A 294 -20.16 2.82 -19.79
N THR A 295 -18.87 2.68 -20.11
CA THR A 295 -18.35 3.13 -21.41
C THR A 295 -18.74 2.21 -22.56
N GLN A 296 -18.95 0.92 -22.24
CA GLN A 296 -19.47 -0.12 -23.11
C GLN A 296 -20.36 -1.07 -22.28
N ALA A 297 -20.99 -2.04 -22.93
CA ALA A 297 -21.84 -3.00 -22.26
C ALA A 297 -21.14 -3.81 -21.15
N ASP A 298 -19.84 -4.07 -21.36
CA ASP A 298 -18.95 -4.87 -20.51
C ASP A 298 -17.77 -4.07 -19.95
N GLN A 299 -17.83 -2.71 -19.98
CA GLN A 299 -16.76 -1.86 -19.47
C GLN A 299 -17.30 -0.81 -18.51
N LEU A 300 -16.73 -0.80 -17.30
CA LEU A 300 -17.09 0.12 -16.23
C LEU A 300 -15.89 1.00 -15.88
N LEU A 301 -16.02 2.30 -16.08
CA LEU A 301 -15.05 3.31 -15.68
C LEU A 301 -15.40 3.86 -14.31
N LEU A 302 -14.46 3.78 -13.38
CA LEU A 302 -14.57 4.33 -12.02
C LEU A 302 -13.58 5.48 -11.84
N THR A 303 -14.01 6.54 -11.18
CA THR A 303 -13.15 7.64 -10.76
C THR A 303 -13.44 7.98 -9.30
N PHE A 304 -12.40 8.05 -8.45
CA PHE A 304 -12.52 8.43 -7.05
C PHE A 304 -11.18 8.83 -6.47
N SER A 305 -11.19 9.50 -5.31
CA SER A 305 -10.00 9.80 -4.52
C SER A 305 -10.03 9.04 -3.19
N LEU A 306 -8.86 8.59 -2.73
CA LEU A 306 -8.69 7.94 -1.43
C LEU A 306 -7.60 8.64 -0.63
N ALA A 307 -7.82 8.75 0.68
CA ALA A 307 -6.80 9.23 1.61
C ALA A 307 -5.56 8.32 1.62
N ALA A 308 -4.41 8.87 2.01
CA ALA A 308 -3.18 8.11 2.16
C ALA A 308 -3.36 6.88 3.07
N GLY A 309 -2.78 5.75 2.65
CA GLY A 309 -2.87 4.48 3.40
C GLY A 309 -4.15 3.67 3.17
N THR A 310 -5.05 4.10 2.29
CA THR A 310 -6.21 3.31 1.82
C THR A 310 -5.93 2.70 0.45
N TYR A 311 -6.63 1.62 0.11
CA TYR A 311 -6.35 0.80 -1.07
C TYR A 311 -7.53 0.81 -2.03
N ALA A 312 -7.28 1.06 -3.32
CA ALA A 312 -8.31 1.00 -4.34
C ALA A 312 -8.91 -0.42 -4.47
N THR A 313 -8.10 -1.45 -4.25
CA THR A 313 -8.57 -2.85 -4.30
C THR A 313 -9.64 -3.12 -3.26
N THR A 314 -9.57 -2.55 -2.05
CA THR A 314 -10.63 -2.72 -1.04
C THR A 314 -11.95 -2.05 -1.44
N VAL A 315 -11.89 -1.00 -2.26
CA VAL A 315 -13.09 -0.38 -2.84
C VAL A 315 -13.69 -1.29 -3.90
N LEU A 316 -12.85 -1.84 -4.78
CA LEU A 316 -13.29 -2.74 -5.85
C LEU A 316 -13.87 -4.03 -5.31
N ASP A 317 -13.23 -4.62 -4.28
CA ASP A 317 -13.67 -5.88 -3.65
C ASP A 317 -15.09 -5.79 -3.08
N GLU A 318 -15.54 -4.61 -2.63
CA GLU A 318 -16.91 -4.39 -2.16
C GLU A 318 -17.93 -4.23 -3.31
N ILE A 319 -17.47 -4.01 -4.54
CA ILE A 319 -18.31 -3.80 -5.71
C ILE A 319 -18.47 -5.11 -6.50
N LEU A 320 -17.35 -5.75 -6.85
CA LEU A 320 -17.29 -6.97 -7.64
C LEU A 320 -15.94 -7.68 -7.48
N CYS A 321 -15.86 -8.95 -7.88
CA CYS A 321 -14.60 -9.68 -7.89
C CYS A 321 -13.70 -9.20 -9.04
N THR A 322 -12.44 -8.88 -8.77
CA THR A 322 -11.50 -8.50 -9.81
C THR A 322 -10.41 -9.55 -10.00
N THR A 323 -10.00 -9.75 -11.27
CA THR A 323 -8.86 -10.59 -11.64
C THR A 323 -7.86 -9.77 -12.44
N GLU A 324 -6.57 -9.89 -12.12
CA GLU A 324 -5.49 -9.29 -12.92
C GLU A 324 -4.95 -10.33 -13.92
N PRO A 325 -4.57 -9.95 -15.16
CA PRO A 325 -3.90 -10.84 -16.09
C PRO A 325 -2.59 -11.39 -15.52
N ASP A 326 -2.29 -12.65 -15.80
CA ASP A 326 -0.99 -13.23 -15.45
C ASP A 326 0.10 -12.69 -16.41
N ARG A 327 0.89 -11.75 -15.88
CA ARG A 327 1.97 -11.09 -16.63
C ARG A 327 3.33 -11.77 -16.46
N HIS A 328 3.41 -12.89 -15.73
CA HIS A 328 4.66 -13.62 -15.55
C HIS A 328 5.03 -14.53 -16.74
N SER A 329 4.11 -14.75 -17.69
CA SER A 329 4.33 -15.59 -18.86
C SER A 329 4.99 -14.89 -20.06
N GLU A 330 5.06 -13.54 -20.07
CA GLU A 330 5.61 -12.80 -21.22
C GLU A 330 7.07 -12.30 -21.04
N GLY A 331 7.71 -12.60 -19.91
CA GLY A 331 9.05 -12.12 -19.53
C GLY A 331 10.11 -13.21 -19.43
N GLY A 332 10.00 -14.30 -20.18
CA GLY A 332 10.96 -15.40 -20.15
C GLY A 332 11.92 -15.37 -21.33
N GLU A 333 12.83 -14.38 -21.40
CA GLU A 333 14.14 -14.56 -22.05
C GLU A 333 15.10 -13.46 -21.62
N SER A 334 16.31 -13.91 -21.21
CA SER A 334 17.54 -13.14 -20.93
C SER A 334 17.69 -12.48 -19.55
N ALA A 335 18.10 -13.29 -18.57
CA ALA A 335 19.16 -12.91 -17.65
C ALA A 335 20.05 -14.14 -17.44
N GLU A 336 21.00 -14.37 -18.34
CA GLU A 336 22.13 -15.26 -18.10
C GLU A 336 22.84 -14.80 -16.82
N SER A 337 22.83 -15.67 -15.85
CA SER A 337 23.64 -15.56 -14.65
C SER A 337 25.11 -15.68 -15.03
N THR A 338 25.83 -14.59 -15.13
CA THR A 338 27.28 -14.61 -15.21
C THR A 338 27.83 -15.03 -13.86
N THR A 339 28.03 -16.33 -13.72
CA THR A 339 28.79 -16.93 -12.61
C THR A 339 30.25 -16.53 -12.77
N PHE A 340 30.71 -15.61 -11.95
CA PHE A 340 32.13 -15.33 -11.81
C PHE A 340 32.79 -16.49 -11.06
N THR A 341 33.39 -17.39 -11.83
CA THR A 341 34.33 -18.42 -11.29
C THR A 341 35.63 -17.72 -10.94
N ARG A 342 35.93 -17.64 -9.67
CA ARG A 342 37.20 -17.15 -9.13
C ARG A 342 38.22 -18.27 -9.27
N GLU A 343 39.06 -18.24 -10.31
CA GLU A 343 40.25 -19.08 -10.42
C GLU A 343 41.23 -18.74 -9.29
N GLN A 344 41.49 -19.71 -8.47
CA GLN A 344 42.60 -19.67 -7.48
C GLN A 344 43.92 -19.97 -8.22
N SER A 345 44.72 -18.96 -8.48
CA SER A 345 46.12 -19.13 -8.84
C SER A 345 46.93 -19.33 -7.56
N SER A 346 47.31 -20.57 -7.32
CA SER A 346 48.34 -20.94 -6.34
C SER A 346 49.72 -20.67 -6.97
N SER A 347 50.45 -19.69 -6.45
CA SER A 347 51.90 -19.61 -6.63
C SER A 347 52.53 -19.52 -5.23
N GLY A 348 53.15 -20.65 -4.81
CA GLY A 348 53.96 -20.69 -3.62
C GLY A 348 55.34 -20.04 -3.87
N PRO A 349 55.97 -19.50 -2.85
CA PRO A 349 57.30 -18.86 -2.94
C PRO A 349 58.42 -19.90 -2.99
N PRO A 350 59.55 -19.60 -3.70
CA PRO A 350 60.72 -20.45 -3.73
C PRO A 350 61.52 -20.38 -2.41
N ALA A 351 62.02 -21.53 -2.03
CA ALA A 351 62.95 -21.68 -0.91
C ALA A 351 64.28 -20.96 -1.22
N ALA A 352 64.71 -20.15 -0.29
CA ALA A 352 66.07 -19.60 -0.29
C ALA A 352 67.00 -20.51 0.54
N GLY A 353 68.14 -20.80 -0.06
CA GLY A 353 69.24 -21.43 0.66
C GLY A 353 70.00 -20.41 1.54
#